data_98bfddfc286402b788867f02905dda48
#
_entry.id   98bfddfc286402b788867f02905dda48
#
_cell.length_a   1.000
_cell.length_b   1.000
_cell.length_c   1.000
_cell.angle_alpha   90.00
_cell.angle_beta   90.00
_cell.angle_gamma   90.00
#
_symmetry.space_group_name_H-M   'P 1'
#
loop_
_entity.id
_entity.type
_entity.pdbx_description
1 polymer ?
#
loop_
_entity_poly.entity_id
_entity_poly.type
_entity_poly.pdbx_seq_one_letter_code
_entity_poly.pdbx_strand_id
1 'polypeptide(L)'
;MKKTAILAAVASMVLLIAGCGKTEAEMKYLTDFDASKYVELCNYKGIEVTAPKAEVSDEEMQTYIDYILSYYKDSVEITDRDEAKDGDIANIDYVGTLDGVAFEGGTAEGYDLALGSHSFIDGFEAGVVGMKVGETRELELTFPENYGKEDLAGKAVIFTVTLNALKEEKIPELNDEFVKSMGNTFQTVEEFKAQLRSDMMSDAEENRDAEIDQQIQTYVMDNSTFKDAPSGMIDRMYNSLVTSLADSAASMGVDVGMIASYYYGVSADNYEQEMRDYVKDTLTRQYVFLGAIANKEKIKITEDDINSEIEKSIKQSGANYTVEEYKAQIGDMDAYKEYVLLAKVMKFLRENAVINEE
;
A
#
# COMPACT_ATOMS: atom_id res chain seq x y z
N MET A 1 -86.14 -13.64 2.15
CA MET A 1 -85.32 -14.84 2.01
C MET A 1 -83.91 -14.37 1.69
N LYS A 2 -83.04 -14.22 2.75
CA LYS A 2 -81.73 -13.73 2.60
C LYS A 2 -80.75 -14.89 2.84
N LYS A 3 -79.96 -15.22 1.84
CA LYS A 3 -78.88 -16.21 1.95
C LYS A 3 -77.62 -15.53 2.55
N THR A 4 -77.29 -15.86 3.74
CA THR A 4 -76.06 -15.49 4.39
C THR A 4 -74.98 -16.45 3.91
N ALA A 5 -73.96 -15.92 3.22
CA ALA A 5 -72.78 -16.67 2.88
C ALA A 5 -71.83 -16.59 4.07
N ILE A 6 -71.45 -17.73 4.66
CA ILE A 6 -70.45 -17.89 5.70
C ILE A 6 -69.11 -17.99 4.99
N LEU A 7 -68.29 -16.96 5.11
CA LEU A 7 -66.88 -16.99 4.72
C LEU A 7 -66.13 -17.76 5.82
N ALA A 8 -65.71 -18.97 5.49
CA ALA A 8 -64.76 -19.71 6.35
C ALA A 8 -63.36 -19.13 6.14
N ALA A 9 -62.90 -18.30 7.08
CA ALA A 9 -61.53 -17.92 7.16
C ALA A 9 -60.71 -19.12 7.67
N VAL A 10 -60.02 -19.76 6.76
CA VAL A 10 -58.97 -20.72 7.13
C VAL A 10 -57.78 -19.88 7.67
N ALA A 11 -57.76 -19.70 8.98
CA ALA A 11 -56.57 -19.21 9.67
C ALA A 11 -55.53 -20.33 9.61
N SER A 12 -54.64 -20.26 8.65
CA SER A 12 -53.39 -21.02 8.68
C SER A 12 -52.59 -20.53 9.86
N MET A 13 -52.73 -21.22 11.01
CA MET A 13 -51.86 -21.09 12.14
C MET A 13 -50.50 -21.62 11.71
N VAL A 14 -49.64 -20.75 11.19
CA VAL A 14 -48.22 -21.03 11.14
C VAL A 14 -47.79 -21.13 12.59
N LEU A 15 -47.62 -22.34 13.07
CA LEU A 15 -46.90 -22.62 14.30
C LEU A 15 -45.49 -22.08 14.09
N LEU A 16 -45.26 -20.85 14.54
CA LEU A 16 -43.92 -20.34 14.84
C LEU A 16 -43.39 -21.22 15.96
N ILE A 17 -42.69 -22.27 15.56
CA ILE A 17 -41.73 -22.92 16.47
C ILE A 17 -40.74 -21.82 16.80
N ALA A 18 -40.89 -21.23 17.98
CA ALA A 18 -39.89 -20.35 18.58
C ALA A 18 -38.63 -21.19 18.90
N GLY A 19 -37.93 -21.58 17.86
CA GLY A 19 -36.52 -21.90 17.93
C GLY A 19 -35.80 -20.57 17.90
N CYS A 20 -35.10 -20.24 18.96
CA CYS A 20 -34.29 -19.03 19.10
C CYS A 20 -33.10 -19.12 18.14
N GLY A 21 -33.34 -18.88 16.85
CA GLY A 21 -32.34 -18.84 15.80
C GLY A 21 -32.46 -17.53 15.05
N LYS A 22 -31.33 -16.84 14.84
CA LYS A 22 -31.25 -15.67 13.97
C LYS A 22 -31.73 -16.04 12.56
N THR A 23 -32.44 -15.11 11.91
CA THR A 23 -32.75 -15.22 10.46
C THR A 23 -31.45 -15.02 9.66
N GLU A 24 -31.44 -15.43 8.40
CA GLU A 24 -30.25 -15.26 7.54
C GLU A 24 -29.81 -13.78 7.43
N ALA A 25 -30.76 -12.84 7.46
CA ALA A 25 -30.47 -11.41 7.46
C ALA A 25 -29.86 -10.91 8.78
N GLU A 26 -30.08 -11.62 9.89
CA GLU A 26 -29.51 -11.29 11.21
C GLU A 26 -28.16 -11.98 11.46
N MET A 27 -27.80 -12.97 10.66
CA MET A 27 -26.52 -13.69 10.73
C MET A 27 -25.42 -12.88 10.03
N LYS A 28 -24.73 -12.04 10.79
CA LYS A 28 -23.70 -11.11 10.26
C LYS A 28 -22.27 -11.59 10.49
N TYR A 29 -22.03 -12.33 11.55
CA TYR A 29 -20.70 -12.78 11.98
C TYR A 29 -20.66 -14.31 12.06
N LEU A 30 -19.45 -14.88 12.00
CA LEU A 30 -19.24 -16.33 12.13
C LEU A 30 -19.77 -16.92 13.44
N THR A 31 -19.89 -16.09 14.47
CA THR A 31 -20.49 -16.48 15.75
C THR A 31 -22.02 -16.62 15.70
N ASP A 32 -22.66 -16.11 14.67
CA ASP A 32 -24.12 -16.10 14.55
C ASP A 32 -24.69 -17.39 13.94
N PHE A 33 -23.83 -18.17 13.26
CA PHE A 33 -24.24 -19.38 12.57
C PHE A 33 -23.16 -20.45 12.57
N ASP A 34 -23.54 -21.67 12.22
CA ASP A 34 -22.60 -22.76 12.04
C ASP A 34 -22.07 -22.78 10.60
N ALA A 35 -20.86 -22.32 10.41
CA ALA A 35 -20.20 -22.22 9.11
C ALA A 35 -20.11 -23.56 8.37
N SER A 36 -20.08 -24.71 9.10
CA SER A 36 -20.04 -26.05 8.50
C SER A 36 -21.30 -26.42 7.67
N LYS A 37 -22.39 -25.65 7.81
CA LYS A 37 -23.60 -25.85 7.02
C LYS A 37 -23.52 -25.23 5.63
N TYR A 38 -22.53 -24.33 5.42
CA TYR A 38 -22.35 -23.53 4.20
C TYR A 38 -21.17 -24.00 3.35
N VAL A 39 -20.38 -24.95 3.84
CA VAL A 39 -19.26 -25.53 3.11
C VAL A 39 -19.11 -27.02 3.38
N GLU A 40 -18.87 -27.80 2.34
CA GLU A 40 -18.35 -29.15 2.43
C GLU A 40 -16.86 -29.09 2.16
N LEU A 41 -16.06 -29.16 3.25
CA LEU A 41 -14.62 -28.99 3.20
C LEU A 41 -13.91 -30.16 2.53
N CYS A 42 -12.97 -29.85 1.65
CA CYS A 42 -11.96 -30.81 1.15
C CYS A 42 -11.05 -31.29 2.29
N ASN A 43 -10.05 -32.14 1.95
CA ASN A 43 -8.96 -32.42 2.87
C ASN A 43 -8.02 -31.22 2.93
N TYR A 44 -8.03 -30.48 4.03
CA TYR A 44 -7.26 -29.25 4.26
C TYR A 44 -5.98 -29.46 5.08
N LYS A 45 -5.63 -30.71 5.45
CA LYS A 45 -4.35 -31.04 6.11
C LYS A 45 -3.41 -31.72 5.11
N GLY A 46 -2.14 -31.38 5.19
CA GLY A 46 -1.13 -31.93 4.28
C GLY A 46 -1.23 -31.36 2.87
N ILE A 47 -1.77 -30.14 2.70
CA ILE A 47 -1.73 -29.40 1.43
C ILE A 47 -0.28 -29.15 1.08
N GLU A 48 0.15 -29.55 -0.13
CA GLU A 48 1.48 -29.25 -0.64
C GLU A 48 1.48 -27.85 -1.23
N VAL A 49 2.42 -27.04 -0.76
CA VAL A 49 2.65 -25.66 -1.23
C VAL A 49 4.13 -25.45 -1.47
N THR A 50 4.48 -24.52 -2.33
CA THR A 50 5.85 -24.14 -2.62
C THR A 50 6.06 -22.69 -2.25
N ALA A 51 7.11 -22.38 -1.49
CA ALA A 51 7.44 -21.02 -1.12
C ALA A 51 8.96 -20.84 -1.00
N PRO A 52 9.48 -19.62 -1.27
CA PRO A 52 10.90 -19.36 -1.09
C PRO A 52 11.27 -19.49 0.40
N LYS A 53 12.53 -19.74 0.65
CA LYS A 53 13.06 -19.65 2.02
C LYS A 53 13.10 -18.20 2.46
N ALA A 54 12.57 -17.92 3.65
CA ALA A 54 12.73 -16.59 4.22
C ALA A 54 14.19 -16.39 4.63
N GLU A 55 14.93 -15.59 3.87
CA GLU A 55 16.32 -15.24 4.15
C GLU A 55 16.63 -13.84 3.64
N VAL A 56 17.63 -13.21 4.24
CA VAL A 56 18.12 -11.88 3.85
C VAL A 56 19.61 -11.99 3.59
N SER A 57 20.01 -11.85 2.35
CA SER A 57 21.40 -11.86 1.93
C SER A 57 22.11 -10.55 2.34
N ASP A 58 23.44 -10.60 2.42
CA ASP A 58 24.23 -9.40 2.66
C ASP A 58 24.14 -8.41 1.49
N GLU A 59 23.93 -8.89 0.27
CA GLU A 59 23.75 -8.07 -0.93
C GLU A 59 22.44 -7.27 -0.88
N GLU A 60 21.32 -7.92 -0.55
CA GLU A 60 20.03 -7.25 -0.37
C GLU A 60 20.11 -6.20 0.74
N MET A 61 20.71 -6.56 1.87
CA MET A 61 20.90 -5.61 2.97
C MET A 61 21.75 -4.42 2.55
N GLN A 62 22.85 -4.64 1.77
CA GLN A 62 23.67 -3.53 1.29
C GLN A 62 22.91 -2.65 0.30
N THR A 63 22.16 -3.26 -0.62
CA THR A 63 21.31 -2.53 -1.57
C THR A 63 20.31 -1.63 -0.84
N TYR A 64 19.70 -2.13 0.23
CA TYR A 64 18.76 -1.33 1.02
C TYR A 64 19.45 -0.21 1.81
N ILE A 65 20.64 -0.46 2.33
CA ILE A 65 21.48 0.57 2.97
C ILE A 65 21.84 1.67 1.97
N ASP A 66 22.29 1.32 0.78
CA ASP A 66 22.63 2.27 -0.29
C ASP A 66 21.40 3.11 -0.70
N TYR A 67 20.22 2.48 -0.75
CA TYR A 67 18.95 3.16 -0.97
C TYR A 67 18.66 4.18 0.15
N ILE A 68 18.79 3.79 1.43
CA ILE A 68 18.63 4.73 2.57
C ILE A 68 19.61 5.89 2.44
N LEU A 69 20.88 5.62 2.23
CA LEU A 69 21.92 6.65 2.12
C LEU A 69 21.64 7.64 0.99
N SER A 70 21.02 7.17 -0.11
CA SER A 70 20.67 8.02 -1.24
C SER A 70 19.66 9.13 -0.91
N TYR A 71 18.84 8.96 0.15
CA TYR A 71 17.94 10.02 0.63
C TYR A 71 18.63 11.11 1.44
N TYR A 72 19.86 10.83 1.92
CA TYR A 72 20.66 11.74 2.75
C TYR A 72 21.81 12.38 1.98
N LYS A 73 21.74 12.38 0.63
CA LYS A 73 22.76 13.07 -0.15
C LYS A 73 22.73 14.58 0.10
N ASP A 74 23.91 15.12 0.32
CA ASP A 74 24.14 16.54 0.47
C ASP A 74 24.75 17.12 -0.80
N SER A 75 24.45 18.38 -1.09
CA SER A 75 25.11 19.15 -2.14
C SER A 75 26.34 19.84 -1.54
N VAL A 76 27.54 19.41 -1.91
CA VAL A 76 28.81 19.95 -1.41
C VAL A 76 29.51 20.73 -2.50
N GLU A 77 30.16 21.87 -2.12
CA GLU A 77 30.91 22.70 -3.06
C GLU A 77 32.18 22.00 -3.55
N ILE A 78 32.40 22.03 -4.87
CA ILE A 78 33.61 21.54 -5.51
C ILE A 78 34.65 22.64 -5.45
N THR A 79 35.78 22.39 -4.76
CA THR A 79 36.84 23.39 -4.52
C THR A 79 38.14 23.06 -5.20
N ASP A 80 38.30 21.89 -5.80
CA ASP A 80 39.51 21.40 -6.45
C ASP A 80 39.61 21.75 -7.94
N ARG A 81 38.52 22.27 -8.55
CA ARG A 81 38.42 22.74 -9.91
C ARG A 81 37.45 23.91 -10.02
N ASP A 82 37.58 24.68 -11.13
CA ASP A 82 36.73 25.83 -11.42
C ASP A 82 35.88 25.69 -12.70
N GLU A 83 36.04 24.59 -13.44
CA GLU A 83 35.38 24.36 -14.74
C GLU A 83 34.20 23.38 -14.58
N ALA A 84 33.02 23.79 -15.06
CA ALA A 84 31.78 23.00 -15.02
C ALA A 84 31.85 21.77 -15.92
N LYS A 85 31.38 20.63 -15.42
CA LYS A 85 31.27 19.38 -16.17
C LYS A 85 29.85 18.86 -16.15
N ASP A 86 29.56 18.00 -17.10
CA ASP A 86 28.32 17.24 -17.09
C ASP A 86 28.21 16.40 -15.81
N GLY A 87 27.04 16.41 -15.18
CA GLY A 87 26.78 15.78 -13.87
C GLY A 87 27.00 16.68 -12.66
N ASP A 88 27.61 17.87 -12.80
CA ASP A 88 27.74 18.83 -11.70
C ASP A 88 26.42 19.53 -11.40
N ILE A 89 26.30 20.06 -10.19
CA ILE A 89 25.30 21.07 -9.86
C ILE A 89 25.97 22.44 -9.97
N ALA A 90 25.57 23.19 -11.02
CA ALA A 90 26.02 24.54 -11.25
C ALA A 90 25.12 25.53 -10.50
N ASN A 91 25.68 26.27 -9.53
CA ASN A 91 24.98 27.40 -8.93
C ASN A 91 25.12 28.60 -9.86
N ILE A 92 24.01 29.04 -10.47
CA ILE A 92 24.00 30.05 -11.50
C ILE A 92 23.05 31.21 -11.20
N ASP A 93 23.41 32.40 -11.72
CA ASP A 93 22.45 33.47 -11.95
C ASP A 93 22.14 33.48 -13.45
N TYR A 94 20.90 33.69 -13.83
CA TYR A 94 20.58 33.85 -15.24
C TYR A 94 19.49 34.89 -15.49
N VAL A 95 19.58 35.54 -16.65
CA VAL A 95 18.58 36.46 -17.17
C VAL A 95 18.30 36.13 -18.63
N GLY A 96 17.08 35.69 -18.93
CA GLY A 96 16.61 35.43 -20.29
C GLY A 96 15.91 36.65 -20.88
N THR A 97 16.27 37.01 -22.11
CA THR A 97 15.70 38.13 -22.83
C THR A 97 15.15 37.68 -24.19
N LEU A 98 14.00 38.24 -24.56
CA LEU A 98 13.41 38.17 -25.90
C LEU A 98 13.43 39.58 -26.51
N ASP A 99 14.08 39.76 -27.64
CA ASP A 99 14.28 41.06 -28.29
C ASP A 99 14.88 42.13 -27.34
N GLY A 100 15.76 41.70 -26.43
CA GLY A 100 16.42 42.57 -25.44
C GLY A 100 15.59 42.90 -24.19
N VAL A 101 14.38 42.36 -24.04
CA VAL A 101 13.52 42.55 -22.89
C VAL A 101 13.44 41.26 -22.06
N ALA A 102 13.70 41.37 -20.77
CA ALA A 102 13.58 40.22 -19.87
C ALA A 102 12.14 39.72 -19.80
N PHE A 103 11.94 38.40 -19.89
CA PHE A 103 10.61 37.76 -19.83
C PHE A 103 10.35 37.12 -18.48
N GLU A 104 9.09 36.98 -18.15
CA GLU A 104 8.63 36.39 -16.86
C GLU A 104 9.04 34.91 -16.74
N GLY A 105 9.71 34.58 -15.63
CA GLY A 105 10.25 33.25 -15.37
C GLY A 105 11.60 32.96 -16.04
N GLY A 106 12.16 33.96 -16.77
CA GLY A 106 13.49 33.88 -17.40
C GLY A 106 14.63 34.33 -16.48
N THR A 107 14.40 34.70 -15.23
CA THR A 107 15.42 35.23 -14.33
C THR A 107 15.46 34.52 -13.01
N ALA A 108 16.64 34.14 -12.53
CA ALA A 108 16.89 33.68 -11.18
C ALA A 108 18.31 34.03 -10.73
N GLU A 109 18.50 34.08 -9.43
CA GLU A 109 19.81 34.25 -8.76
C GLU A 109 20.04 33.05 -7.84
N GLY A 110 21.28 32.54 -7.84
CA GLY A 110 21.69 31.41 -6.97
C GLY A 110 20.95 30.10 -7.26
N TYR A 111 20.50 29.88 -8.50
CA TYR A 111 19.78 28.66 -8.87
C TYR A 111 20.76 27.48 -9.00
N ASP A 112 20.47 26.39 -8.32
CA ASP A 112 21.23 25.15 -8.42
C ASP A 112 20.70 24.30 -9.59
N LEU A 113 21.45 24.26 -10.70
CA LEU A 113 21.13 23.52 -11.92
C LEU A 113 21.98 22.25 -12.00
N ALA A 114 21.34 21.09 -12.00
CA ALA A 114 22.03 19.83 -12.29
C ALA A 114 22.29 19.71 -13.79
N LEU A 115 23.55 19.76 -14.21
CA LEU A 115 23.96 19.66 -15.59
C LEU A 115 23.77 18.24 -16.13
N GLY A 116 23.01 18.09 -17.21
CA GLY A 116 22.61 16.80 -17.77
C GLY A 116 21.22 16.33 -17.31
N SER A 117 20.52 17.12 -16.48
CA SER A 117 19.16 16.79 -16.02
C SER A 117 18.07 17.00 -17.08
N HIS A 118 18.36 17.75 -18.13
CA HIS A 118 17.41 18.19 -19.17
C HIS A 118 16.20 18.95 -18.60
N SER A 119 16.39 19.67 -17.50
CA SER A 119 15.35 20.46 -16.84
C SER A 119 15.17 21.85 -17.49
N PHE A 120 16.14 22.28 -18.29
CA PHE A 120 16.11 23.53 -19.06
C PHE A 120 15.89 23.24 -20.55
N ILE A 121 15.65 24.30 -21.33
CA ILE A 121 15.52 24.18 -22.80
C ILE A 121 16.82 23.69 -23.43
N ASP A 122 16.70 23.02 -24.58
CA ASP A 122 17.83 22.44 -25.30
C ASP A 122 18.95 23.44 -25.52
N GLY A 123 20.18 23.01 -25.17
CA GLY A 123 21.39 23.82 -25.32
C GLY A 123 21.75 24.67 -24.09
N PHE A 124 20.84 24.88 -23.14
CA PHE A 124 21.14 25.68 -21.93
C PHE A 124 22.21 25.00 -21.06
N GLU A 125 21.95 23.78 -20.64
CA GLU A 125 22.88 23.02 -19.76
C GLU A 125 24.21 22.76 -20.49
N ALA A 126 24.18 22.41 -21.77
CA ALA A 126 25.37 22.25 -22.60
C ALA A 126 26.18 23.56 -22.75
N GLY A 127 25.51 24.73 -22.74
CA GLY A 127 26.15 26.03 -22.77
C GLY A 127 26.84 26.41 -21.45
N VAL A 128 26.39 25.84 -20.31
CA VAL A 128 27.00 26.02 -18.99
C VAL A 128 28.20 25.10 -18.81
N VAL A 129 28.18 23.90 -19.40
CA VAL A 129 29.33 22.99 -19.39
C VAL A 129 30.55 23.68 -19.97
N GLY A 130 31.71 23.59 -19.30
CA GLY A 130 32.95 24.27 -19.65
C GLY A 130 33.02 25.74 -19.25
N MET A 131 32.01 26.30 -18.57
CA MET A 131 32.15 27.61 -17.89
C MET A 131 33.03 27.48 -16.65
N LYS A 132 33.71 28.59 -16.35
CA LYS A 132 34.51 28.72 -15.12
C LYS A 132 33.73 29.47 -14.05
N VAL A 133 33.96 29.11 -12.78
CA VAL A 133 33.39 29.86 -11.65
C VAL A 133 33.76 31.34 -11.76
N GLY A 134 32.75 32.20 -11.68
CA GLY A 134 32.84 33.65 -11.91
C GLY A 134 32.69 34.06 -13.36
N GLU A 135 32.61 33.13 -14.32
CA GLU A 135 32.40 33.46 -15.75
C GLU A 135 30.93 33.84 -16.00
N THR A 136 30.72 34.86 -16.84
CA THR A 136 29.41 35.20 -17.40
C THR A 136 29.43 34.91 -18.91
N ARG A 137 28.43 34.20 -19.40
CA ARG A 137 28.30 33.80 -20.81
C ARG A 137 26.90 34.08 -21.34
N GLU A 138 26.82 34.51 -22.59
CA GLU A 138 25.56 34.60 -23.31
C GLU A 138 25.30 33.32 -24.09
N LEU A 139 24.10 32.76 -23.91
CA LEU A 139 23.62 31.58 -24.61
C LEU A 139 22.47 31.97 -25.55
N GLU A 140 22.69 31.80 -26.84
CA GLU A 140 21.65 32.01 -27.87
C GLU A 140 20.88 30.70 -28.03
N LEU A 141 19.61 30.67 -27.60
CA LEU A 141 18.79 29.46 -27.54
C LEU A 141 17.43 29.69 -28.20
N THR A 142 16.74 28.61 -28.52
CA THR A 142 15.38 28.67 -29.07
C THR A 142 14.44 27.80 -28.25
N PHE A 143 13.30 28.36 -27.82
CA PHE A 143 12.28 27.59 -27.18
C PHE A 143 11.68 26.55 -28.13
N PRO A 144 11.30 25.35 -27.63
CA PRO A 144 10.57 24.37 -28.43
C PRO A 144 9.26 24.93 -28.99
N GLU A 145 8.84 24.47 -30.16
CA GLU A 145 7.57 24.87 -30.78
C GLU A 145 6.33 24.54 -29.92
N ASN A 146 6.42 23.50 -29.11
CA ASN A 146 5.38 23.05 -28.21
C ASN A 146 5.58 23.53 -26.77
N TYR A 147 6.30 24.60 -26.53
CA TYR A 147 6.53 25.14 -25.20
C TYR A 147 5.22 25.64 -24.58
N GLY A 148 4.99 25.37 -23.27
CA GLY A 148 3.74 25.64 -22.58
C GLY A 148 3.33 27.13 -22.47
N LYS A 149 4.26 28.08 -22.75
CA LYS A 149 3.97 29.53 -22.87
C LYS A 149 3.98 29.93 -24.34
N GLU A 150 2.80 30.20 -24.91
CA GLU A 150 2.62 30.53 -26.33
C GLU A 150 3.49 31.72 -26.79
N ASP A 151 3.70 32.72 -25.90
CA ASP A 151 4.49 33.91 -26.20
C ASP A 151 5.99 33.60 -26.38
N LEU A 152 6.46 32.45 -25.92
CA LEU A 152 7.85 32.00 -25.98
C LEU A 152 8.06 30.85 -26.98
N ALA A 153 7.01 30.09 -27.31
CA ALA A 153 7.09 28.92 -28.20
C ALA A 153 7.74 29.28 -29.56
N GLY A 154 8.79 28.52 -29.93
CA GLY A 154 9.57 28.74 -31.17
C GLY A 154 10.38 30.03 -31.20
N LYS A 155 10.46 30.81 -30.12
CA LYS A 155 11.19 32.08 -30.10
C LYS A 155 12.67 31.90 -29.80
N ALA A 156 13.51 32.64 -30.52
CA ALA A 156 14.92 32.77 -30.19
C ALA A 156 15.09 33.76 -29.03
N VAL A 157 15.88 33.38 -28.04
CA VAL A 157 16.13 34.13 -26.81
C VAL A 157 17.62 34.15 -26.49
N ILE A 158 18.03 35.10 -25.67
CA ILE A 158 19.40 35.17 -25.16
C ILE A 158 19.33 35.03 -23.63
N PHE A 159 20.05 34.07 -23.10
CA PHE A 159 20.28 33.94 -21.67
C PHE A 159 21.68 34.41 -21.32
N THR A 160 21.78 35.42 -20.46
CA THR A 160 23.03 35.80 -19.82
C THR A 160 23.16 34.97 -18.53
N VAL A 161 24.12 34.07 -18.45
CA VAL A 161 24.30 33.13 -17.35
C VAL A 161 25.65 33.43 -16.67
N THR A 162 25.63 33.53 -15.33
CA THR A 162 26.85 33.65 -14.51
C THR A 162 26.97 32.38 -13.65
N LEU A 163 28.12 31.74 -13.71
CA LEU A 163 28.42 30.57 -12.87
C LEU A 163 29.03 31.02 -11.51
N ASN A 164 28.29 30.84 -10.44
CA ASN A 164 28.70 31.31 -9.12
C ASN A 164 29.57 30.28 -8.35
N ALA A 165 29.15 29.00 -8.42
CA ALA A 165 29.82 27.89 -7.75
C ALA A 165 29.51 26.57 -8.45
N LEU A 166 30.34 25.57 -8.20
CA LEU A 166 30.11 24.19 -8.61
C LEU A 166 29.89 23.34 -7.36
N LYS A 167 28.91 22.46 -7.43
CA LYS A 167 28.60 21.52 -6.37
C LYS A 167 28.46 20.11 -6.94
N GLU A 168 28.64 19.11 -6.09
CA GLU A 168 28.34 17.72 -6.41
C GLU A 168 27.43 17.12 -5.35
N GLU A 169 26.61 16.14 -5.75
CA GLU A 169 25.88 15.32 -4.79
C GLU A 169 26.85 14.35 -4.10
N LYS A 170 26.90 14.38 -2.80
CA LYS A 170 27.70 13.45 -2.01
C LYS A 170 26.80 12.60 -1.15
N ILE A 171 26.81 11.30 -1.42
CA ILE A 171 26.16 10.32 -0.54
C ILE A 171 27.01 10.17 0.72
N PRO A 172 26.42 10.29 1.93
CA PRO A 172 27.17 10.13 3.17
C PRO A 172 27.70 8.71 3.34
N GLU A 173 28.81 8.59 4.03
CA GLU A 173 29.33 7.28 4.43
C GLU A 173 28.53 6.73 5.63
N LEU A 174 28.21 5.44 5.59
CA LEU A 174 27.58 4.77 6.72
C LEU A 174 28.61 4.64 7.87
N ASN A 175 28.48 5.50 8.86
CA ASN A 175 29.28 5.48 10.08
C ASN A 175 28.42 5.81 11.31
N ASP A 176 28.97 5.68 12.51
CA ASP A 176 28.22 5.90 13.75
C ASP A 176 27.69 7.33 13.89
N GLU A 177 28.42 8.32 13.33
CA GLU A 177 27.99 9.72 13.36
C GLU A 177 26.76 9.94 12.48
N PHE A 178 26.76 9.38 11.26
CA PHE A 178 25.61 9.38 10.35
C PHE A 178 24.41 8.69 11.00
N VAL A 179 24.59 7.48 11.56
CA VAL A 179 23.51 6.73 12.21
C VAL A 179 22.86 7.53 13.34
N LYS A 180 23.64 8.22 14.16
CA LYS A 180 23.12 9.13 15.20
C LYS A 180 22.36 10.32 14.62
N SER A 181 22.81 10.85 13.47
CA SER A 181 22.18 12.00 12.82
C SER A 181 20.80 11.69 12.23
N MET A 182 20.49 10.41 11.96
CA MET A 182 19.18 9.97 11.47
C MET A 182 18.04 10.21 12.48
N GLY A 183 18.33 10.63 13.70
CA GLY A 183 17.33 10.91 14.74
C GLY A 183 16.70 9.68 15.36
N ASN A 184 17.23 8.50 15.09
CA ASN A 184 16.80 7.22 15.63
C ASN A 184 17.44 6.94 17.00
N THR A 185 17.04 5.82 17.63
CA THR A 185 17.61 5.38 18.91
C THR A 185 18.99 4.72 18.78
N PHE A 186 19.44 4.42 17.55
CA PHE A 186 20.69 3.74 17.28
C PHE A 186 21.90 4.62 17.59
N GLN A 187 22.94 4.01 18.16
CA GLN A 187 24.19 4.68 18.49
C GLN A 187 25.36 4.23 17.61
N THR A 188 25.23 3.07 16.96
CA THR A 188 26.30 2.48 16.14
C THR A 188 25.74 1.89 14.84
N VAL A 189 26.61 1.76 13.85
CA VAL A 189 26.31 1.06 12.59
C VAL A 189 25.92 -0.40 12.85
N GLU A 190 26.51 -1.03 13.86
CA GLU A 190 26.20 -2.43 14.20
C GLU A 190 24.76 -2.57 14.71
N GLU A 191 24.32 -1.69 15.61
CA GLU A 191 22.92 -1.66 16.08
C GLU A 191 21.95 -1.40 14.93
N PHE A 192 22.26 -0.43 14.07
CA PHE A 192 21.45 -0.12 12.90
C PHE A 192 21.32 -1.33 11.96
N LYS A 193 22.44 -1.96 11.58
CA LYS A 193 22.45 -3.13 10.71
C LYS A 193 21.74 -4.33 11.33
N ALA A 194 21.86 -4.54 12.62
CA ALA A 194 21.19 -5.63 13.32
C ALA A 194 19.65 -5.44 13.29
N GLN A 195 19.18 -4.23 13.56
CA GLN A 195 17.74 -3.93 13.47
C GLN A 195 17.24 -4.04 12.05
N LEU A 196 17.94 -3.45 11.08
CA LEU A 196 17.59 -3.52 9.67
C LEU A 196 17.45 -4.98 9.18
N ARG A 197 18.42 -5.84 9.52
CA ARG A 197 18.35 -7.26 9.18
C ARG A 197 17.16 -7.95 9.84
N SER A 198 16.86 -7.60 11.09
CA SER A 198 15.69 -8.13 11.79
C SER A 198 14.38 -7.72 11.13
N ASP A 199 14.27 -6.47 10.70
CA ASP A 199 13.06 -5.95 10.05
C ASP A 199 12.91 -6.58 8.65
N MET A 200 13.96 -6.61 7.84
CA MET A 200 13.94 -7.28 6.53
C MET A 200 13.61 -8.77 6.63
N MET A 201 14.12 -9.45 7.67
CA MET A 201 13.82 -10.87 7.91
C MET A 201 12.35 -11.07 8.28
N SER A 202 11.79 -10.18 9.11
CA SER A 202 10.36 -10.19 9.44
C SER A 202 9.50 -9.99 8.20
N ASP A 203 9.87 -9.06 7.32
CA ASP A 203 9.17 -8.82 6.05
C ASP A 203 9.26 -10.03 5.11
N ALA A 204 10.43 -10.68 5.03
CA ALA A 204 10.59 -11.89 4.23
C ALA A 204 9.74 -13.05 4.75
N GLU A 205 9.65 -13.23 6.08
CA GLU A 205 8.79 -14.22 6.72
C GLU A 205 7.29 -13.91 6.48
N GLU A 206 6.88 -12.65 6.60
CA GLU A 206 5.50 -12.24 6.35
C GLU A 206 5.10 -12.44 4.88
N ASN A 207 5.97 -12.09 3.93
CA ASN A 207 5.75 -12.32 2.49
C ASN A 207 5.65 -13.81 2.16
N ARG A 208 6.55 -14.62 2.70
CA ARG A 208 6.52 -16.08 2.56
C ARG A 208 5.22 -16.67 3.13
N ASP A 209 4.83 -16.25 4.32
CA ASP A 209 3.60 -16.69 4.95
C ASP A 209 2.36 -16.31 4.13
N ALA A 210 2.34 -15.10 3.57
CA ALA A 210 1.25 -14.64 2.69
C ALA A 210 1.15 -15.47 1.41
N GLU A 211 2.27 -15.84 0.81
CA GLU A 211 2.31 -16.69 -0.39
C GLU A 211 1.80 -18.12 -0.07
N ILE A 212 2.23 -18.69 1.05
CA ILE A 212 1.73 -19.98 1.52
C ILE A 212 0.22 -19.91 1.78
N ASP A 213 -0.25 -18.86 2.44
CA ASP A 213 -1.67 -18.66 2.75
C ASP A 213 -2.51 -18.57 1.48
N GLN A 214 -2.03 -17.84 0.47
CA GLN A 214 -2.71 -17.72 -0.81
C GLN A 214 -2.86 -19.08 -1.51
N GLN A 215 -1.81 -19.90 -1.53
CA GLN A 215 -1.86 -21.23 -2.11
C GLN A 215 -2.82 -22.16 -1.36
N ILE A 216 -2.77 -22.15 -0.02
CA ILE A 216 -3.69 -22.92 0.83
C ILE A 216 -5.14 -22.49 0.58
N GLN A 217 -5.41 -21.17 0.58
CA GLN A 217 -6.75 -20.65 0.34
C GLN A 217 -7.26 -21.04 -1.05
N THR A 218 -6.45 -20.88 -2.08
CA THR A 218 -6.78 -21.29 -3.45
C THR A 218 -7.12 -22.76 -3.49
N TYR A 219 -6.26 -23.62 -2.92
CA TYR A 219 -6.52 -25.07 -2.88
C TYR A 219 -7.85 -25.41 -2.21
N VAL A 220 -8.13 -24.82 -1.03
CA VAL A 220 -9.36 -25.09 -0.29
C VAL A 220 -10.59 -24.57 -1.05
N MET A 221 -10.49 -23.40 -1.64
CA MET A 221 -11.57 -22.81 -2.44
C MET A 221 -11.93 -23.67 -3.66
N ASP A 222 -10.92 -24.17 -4.37
CA ASP A 222 -11.11 -24.93 -5.60
C ASP A 222 -11.61 -26.38 -5.34
N ASN A 223 -11.26 -26.94 -4.18
CA ASN A 223 -11.55 -28.35 -3.87
C ASN A 223 -12.68 -28.55 -2.85
N SER A 224 -13.32 -27.47 -2.36
CA SER A 224 -14.48 -27.51 -1.48
C SER A 224 -15.77 -27.13 -2.20
N THR A 225 -16.92 -27.56 -1.66
CA THR A 225 -18.22 -27.18 -2.21
C THR A 225 -18.91 -26.17 -1.30
N PHE A 226 -19.32 -25.05 -1.85
CA PHE A 226 -19.90 -23.95 -1.09
C PHE A 226 -21.38 -23.77 -1.38
N LYS A 227 -22.13 -23.34 -0.36
CA LYS A 227 -23.44 -22.68 -0.48
C LYS A 227 -23.23 -21.18 -0.23
N ASP A 228 -24.19 -20.39 -0.67
CA ASP A 228 -24.19 -18.95 -0.38
C ASP A 228 -24.17 -18.74 1.13
N ALA A 229 -23.30 -17.86 1.62
CA ALA A 229 -23.26 -17.43 3.00
C ALA A 229 -24.57 -16.72 3.40
N PRO A 230 -24.89 -16.58 4.70
CA PRO A 230 -26.06 -15.82 5.12
C PRO A 230 -26.09 -14.40 4.52
N SER A 231 -27.28 -13.95 4.09
CA SER A 231 -27.42 -12.64 3.46
C SER A 231 -26.93 -11.48 4.34
N GLY A 232 -27.12 -11.57 5.65
CA GLY A 232 -26.61 -10.58 6.60
C GLY A 232 -25.10 -10.45 6.61
N MET A 233 -24.36 -11.55 6.42
CA MET A 233 -22.90 -11.55 6.30
C MET A 233 -22.48 -10.90 4.99
N ILE A 234 -23.10 -11.28 3.87
CA ILE A 234 -22.83 -10.70 2.56
C ILE A 234 -23.05 -9.18 2.60
N ASP A 235 -24.20 -8.73 3.15
CA ASP A 235 -24.55 -7.31 3.23
C ASP A 235 -23.57 -6.53 4.11
N ARG A 236 -23.18 -7.07 5.28
CA ARG A 236 -22.18 -6.45 6.15
C ARG A 236 -20.85 -6.25 5.42
N MET A 237 -20.33 -7.30 4.82
CA MET A 237 -19.03 -7.27 4.16
C MET A 237 -19.04 -6.35 2.93
N TYR A 238 -20.11 -6.42 2.14
CA TYR A 238 -20.28 -5.51 1.00
C TYR A 238 -20.32 -4.04 1.42
N ASN A 239 -21.15 -3.71 2.43
CA ASN A 239 -21.26 -2.34 2.90
C ASN A 239 -19.94 -1.83 3.49
N SER A 240 -19.21 -2.65 4.26
CA SER A 240 -17.90 -2.29 4.80
C SER A 240 -16.90 -2.00 3.67
N LEU A 241 -16.85 -2.86 2.66
CA LEU A 241 -15.92 -2.73 1.53
C LEU A 241 -16.23 -1.49 0.69
N VAL A 242 -17.50 -1.27 0.33
CA VAL A 242 -17.91 -0.10 -0.47
C VAL A 242 -17.69 1.21 0.30
N THR A 243 -17.91 1.21 1.62
CA THR A 243 -17.62 2.38 2.45
C THR A 243 -16.12 2.71 2.41
N SER A 244 -15.24 1.71 2.58
CA SER A 244 -13.79 1.90 2.50
C SER A 244 -13.35 2.42 1.12
N LEU A 245 -13.95 1.91 0.04
CA LEU A 245 -13.67 2.40 -1.32
C LEU A 245 -14.14 3.85 -1.50
N ALA A 246 -15.30 4.21 -0.94
CA ALA A 246 -15.82 5.56 -1.02
C ALA A 246 -14.93 6.57 -0.25
N ASP A 247 -14.45 6.19 0.93
CA ASP A 247 -13.52 7.00 1.72
C ASP A 247 -12.18 7.21 0.97
N SER A 248 -11.66 6.16 0.34
CA SER A 248 -10.45 6.23 -0.48
C SER A 248 -10.65 7.12 -1.71
N ALA A 249 -11.75 6.97 -2.41
CA ALA A 249 -12.11 7.78 -3.57
C ALA A 249 -12.25 9.26 -3.20
N ALA A 250 -12.91 9.55 -2.08
CA ALA A 250 -13.07 10.92 -1.58
C ALA A 250 -11.72 11.56 -1.22
N SER A 251 -10.79 10.80 -0.63
CA SER A 251 -9.46 11.30 -0.29
C SER A 251 -8.59 11.61 -1.52
N MET A 252 -8.81 10.89 -2.61
CA MET A 252 -8.09 11.05 -3.89
C MET A 252 -8.81 11.99 -4.87
N GLY A 253 -10.06 12.38 -4.59
CA GLY A 253 -10.86 13.23 -5.47
C GLY A 253 -11.28 12.53 -6.78
N VAL A 254 -11.46 11.21 -6.75
CA VAL A 254 -11.84 10.39 -7.92
C VAL A 254 -13.16 9.66 -7.68
N ASP A 255 -13.72 9.07 -8.75
CA ASP A 255 -14.94 8.26 -8.66
C ASP A 255 -14.69 6.90 -7.99
N VAL A 256 -15.69 6.42 -7.20
CA VAL A 256 -15.61 5.13 -6.48
C VAL A 256 -15.44 3.95 -7.43
N GLY A 257 -16.12 3.98 -8.58
CA GLY A 257 -15.99 2.93 -9.61
C GLY A 257 -14.56 2.85 -10.17
N MET A 258 -13.88 3.98 -10.30
CA MET A 258 -12.46 3.99 -10.72
C MET A 258 -11.55 3.32 -9.68
N ILE A 259 -11.77 3.59 -8.41
CA ILE A 259 -11.01 2.95 -7.31
C ILE A 259 -11.32 1.45 -7.26
N ALA A 260 -12.59 1.06 -7.38
CA ALA A 260 -12.99 -0.35 -7.43
C ALA A 260 -12.35 -1.07 -8.63
N SER A 261 -12.34 -0.43 -9.81
CA SER A 261 -11.68 -0.96 -11.01
C SER A 261 -10.19 -1.16 -10.81
N TYR A 262 -9.52 -0.20 -10.20
CA TYR A 262 -8.07 -0.25 -9.97
C TYR A 262 -7.66 -1.39 -9.01
N TYR A 263 -8.37 -1.53 -7.88
CA TYR A 263 -8.01 -2.51 -6.85
C TYR A 263 -8.55 -3.92 -7.10
N TYR A 264 -9.72 -4.04 -7.74
CA TYR A 264 -10.44 -5.32 -7.87
C TYR A 264 -10.63 -5.76 -9.32
N GLY A 265 -10.23 -4.94 -10.30
CA GLY A 265 -10.36 -5.27 -11.72
C GLY A 265 -11.81 -5.32 -12.22
N VAL A 266 -12.75 -4.75 -11.46
CA VAL A 266 -14.18 -4.69 -11.83
C VAL A 266 -14.46 -3.53 -12.79
N SER A 267 -15.57 -3.58 -13.51
CA SER A 267 -16.01 -2.47 -14.37
C SER A 267 -16.41 -1.26 -13.53
N ALA A 268 -15.82 -0.09 -13.81
CA ALA A 268 -16.17 1.15 -13.11
C ALA A 268 -17.65 1.50 -13.21
N ASP A 269 -18.29 1.22 -14.35
CA ASP A 269 -19.72 1.52 -14.58
C ASP A 269 -20.68 0.54 -13.89
N ASN A 270 -20.20 -0.66 -13.50
CA ASN A 270 -21.01 -1.73 -12.90
C ASN A 270 -20.40 -2.25 -11.60
N TYR A 271 -19.54 -1.44 -10.95
CA TYR A 271 -18.77 -1.89 -9.80
C TYR A 271 -19.65 -2.39 -8.63
N GLU A 272 -20.80 -1.80 -8.38
CA GLU A 272 -21.67 -2.19 -7.26
C GLU A 272 -22.09 -3.67 -7.35
N GLN A 273 -22.53 -4.11 -8.52
CA GLN A 273 -22.93 -5.49 -8.73
C GLN A 273 -21.73 -6.44 -8.70
N GLU A 274 -20.66 -6.10 -9.40
CA GLU A 274 -19.47 -6.94 -9.47
C GLU A 274 -18.75 -7.05 -8.12
N MET A 275 -18.72 -5.98 -7.32
CA MET A 275 -18.22 -6.02 -5.95
C MET A 275 -19.10 -6.89 -5.03
N ARG A 276 -20.45 -6.85 -5.24
CA ARG A 276 -21.33 -7.71 -4.47
C ARG A 276 -21.12 -9.19 -4.81
N ASP A 277 -20.92 -9.50 -6.08
CA ASP A 277 -20.60 -10.86 -6.54
C ASP A 277 -19.22 -11.30 -6.01
N TYR A 278 -18.21 -10.41 -6.02
CA TYR A 278 -16.90 -10.66 -5.43
C TYR A 278 -17.01 -10.97 -3.93
N VAL A 279 -17.77 -10.17 -3.16
CA VAL A 279 -18.00 -10.43 -1.73
C VAL A 279 -18.66 -11.79 -1.53
N LYS A 280 -19.70 -12.09 -2.30
CA LYS A 280 -20.46 -13.34 -2.20
C LYS A 280 -19.60 -14.56 -2.57
N ASP A 281 -18.90 -14.51 -3.70
CA ASP A 281 -18.26 -15.68 -4.29
C ASP A 281 -16.79 -15.85 -3.88
N THR A 282 -16.19 -14.83 -3.28
CA THR A 282 -14.79 -14.86 -2.81
C THR A 282 -14.70 -14.62 -1.31
N LEU A 283 -14.99 -13.41 -0.83
CA LEU A 283 -14.71 -13.05 0.56
C LEU A 283 -15.52 -13.88 1.55
N THR A 284 -16.84 -14.02 1.36
CA THR A 284 -17.65 -14.78 2.31
C THR A 284 -17.32 -16.26 2.30
N ARG A 285 -16.92 -16.83 1.15
CA ARG A 285 -16.45 -18.23 1.09
C ARG A 285 -15.16 -18.43 1.87
N GLN A 286 -14.21 -17.49 1.79
CA GLN A 286 -13.00 -17.53 2.62
C GLN A 286 -13.33 -17.55 4.12
N TYR A 287 -14.21 -16.66 4.56
CA TYR A 287 -14.64 -16.63 5.96
C TYR A 287 -15.36 -17.92 6.38
N VAL A 288 -16.25 -18.42 5.53
CA VAL A 288 -17.04 -19.63 5.82
C VAL A 288 -16.16 -20.87 5.95
N PHE A 289 -15.20 -21.10 5.04
CA PHE A 289 -14.35 -22.27 5.16
C PHE A 289 -13.42 -22.18 6.38
N LEU A 290 -12.85 -21.01 6.66
CA LEU A 290 -12.01 -20.81 7.85
C LEU A 290 -12.83 -20.97 9.13
N GLY A 291 -14.05 -20.42 9.17
CA GLY A 291 -14.98 -20.61 10.29
C GLY A 291 -15.37 -22.07 10.48
N ALA A 292 -15.59 -22.82 9.41
CA ALA A 292 -15.89 -24.26 9.49
C ALA A 292 -14.70 -25.07 10.00
N ILE A 293 -13.47 -24.72 9.60
CA ILE A 293 -12.24 -25.34 10.14
C ILE A 293 -12.08 -24.98 11.62
N ALA A 294 -12.29 -23.71 12.01
CA ALA A 294 -12.27 -23.31 13.41
C ALA A 294 -13.20 -24.15 14.27
N ASN A 295 -14.44 -24.37 13.81
CA ASN A 295 -15.42 -25.20 14.49
C ASN A 295 -14.96 -26.66 14.61
N LYS A 296 -14.47 -27.25 13.53
CA LYS A 296 -14.04 -28.65 13.44
C LYS A 296 -12.82 -28.93 14.29
N GLU A 297 -11.83 -28.03 14.27
CA GLU A 297 -10.59 -28.14 15.05
C GLU A 297 -10.71 -27.53 16.46
N LYS A 298 -11.87 -26.93 16.78
CA LYS A 298 -12.15 -26.29 18.07
C LYS A 298 -11.19 -25.12 18.38
N ILE A 299 -10.76 -24.42 17.34
CA ILE A 299 -9.91 -23.24 17.49
C ILE A 299 -10.77 -22.11 18.04
N LYS A 300 -10.28 -21.47 19.09
CA LYS A 300 -10.93 -20.32 19.74
C LYS A 300 -9.90 -19.24 19.98
N ILE A 301 -10.36 -18.02 20.00
CA ILE A 301 -9.55 -16.87 20.41
C ILE A 301 -9.76 -16.56 21.88
N THR A 302 -8.73 -15.99 22.48
CA THR A 302 -8.73 -15.48 23.86
C THR A 302 -8.52 -13.95 23.83
N GLU A 303 -8.68 -13.28 24.96
CA GLU A 303 -8.29 -11.86 25.06
C GLU A 303 -6.79 -11.64 24.81
N ASP A 304 -5.95 -12.60 25.17
CA ASP A 304 -4.51 -12.53 24.90
C ASP A 304 -4.23 -12.59 23.40
N ASP A 305 -4.95 -13.39 22.61
CA ASP A 305 -4.83 -13.43 21.15
C ASP A 305 -5.18 -12.06 20.55
N ILE A 306 -6.27 -11.43 21.03
CA ILE A 306 -6.71 -10.12 20.58
C ILE A 306 -5.67 -9.05 20.93
N ASN A 307 -5.17 -9.06 22.17
CA ASN A 307 -4.17 -8.09 22.62
C ASN A 307 -2.86 -8.23 21.83
N SER A 308 -2.39 -9.45 21.60
CA SER A 308 -1.18 -9.70 20.80
C SER A 308 -1.30 -9.18 19.36
N GLU A 309 -2.47 -9.36 18.74
CA GLU A 309 -2.68 -8.83 17.38
C GLU A 309 -2.74 -7.30 17.35
N ILE A 310 -3.33 -6.68 18.39
CA ILE A 310 -3.32 -5.23 18.55
C ILE A 310 -1.90 -4.71 18.77
N GLU A 311 -1.10 -5.36 19.64
CA GLU A 311 0.31 -4.99 19.87
C GLU A 311 1.13 -5.06 18.57
N LYS A 312 0.90 -6.10 17.75
CA LYS A 312 1.51 -6.22 16.41
C LYS A 312 1.12 -5.04 15.53
N SER A 313 -0.16 -4.71 15.44
CA SER A 313 -0.67 -3.58 14.64
C SER A 313 -0.12 -2.22 15.10
N ILE A 314 -0.02 -1.99 16.41
CA ILE A 314 0.58 -0.78 16.99
C ILE A 314 2.05 -0.69 16.60
N LYS A 315 2.81 -1.78 16.74
CA LYS A 315 4.23 -1.82 16.37
C LYS A 315 4.44 -1.53 14.88
N GLN A 316 3.64 -2.13 14.01
CA GLN A 316 3.73 -1.95 12.55
C GLN A 316 3.37 -0.52 12.12
N SER A 317 2.39 0.10 12.77
CA SER A 317 1.99 1.49 12.46
C SER A 317 2.97 2.54 12.97
N GLY A 318 3.90 2.18 13.88
CA GLY A 318 4.76 3.13 14.57
C GLY A 318 4.01 4.11 15.49
N ALA A 319 2.71 3.87 15.72
CA ALA A 319 1.88 4.73 16.55
C ALA A 319 2.16 4.52 18.04
N ASN A 320 2.04 5.57 18.83
CA ASN A 320 2.24 5.49 20.27
C ASN A 320 0.90 5.36 20.99
N TYR A 321 0.25 4.19 20.82
CA TYR A 321 -0.99 3.82 21.50
C TYR A 321 -0.74 2.73 22.52
N THR A 322 -1.53 2.74 23.60
CA THR A 322 -1.72 1.56 24.44
C THR A 322 -2.72 0.61 23.78
N VAL A 323 -2.72 -0.66 24.17
CA VAL A 323 -3.71 -1.66 23.68
C VAL A 323 -5.14 -1.18 23.92
N GLU A 324 -5.42 -0.58 25.08
CA GLU A 324 -6.76 -0.09 25.42
C GLU A 324 -7.18 1.12 24.56
N GLU A 325 -6.26 2.03 24.26
CA GLU A 325 -6.53 3.16 23.37
C GLU A 325 -6.79 2.70 21.94
N TYR A 326 -6.03 1.71 21.46
CA TYR A 326 -6.25 1.12 20.14
C TYR A 326 -7.60 0.40 20.06
N LYS A 327 -7.93 -0.42 21.09
CA LYS A 327 -9.24 -1.09 21.19
C LYS A 327 -10.42 -0.09 21.13
N ALA A 328 -10.29 1.07 21.75
CA ALA A 328 -11.33 2.09 21.75
C ALA A 328 -11.56 2.70 20.34
N GLN A 329 -10.61 2.56 19.42
CA GLN A 329 -10.72 3.05 18.04
C GLN A 329 -11.30 1.98 17.09
N ILE A 330 -11.36 0.71 17.50
CA ILE A 330 -11.95 -0.35 16.69
C ILE A 330 -13.47 -0.15 16.63
N GLY A 331 -13.99 0.27 15.49
CA GLY A 331 -15.41 0.54 15.30
C GLY A 331 -16.31 -0.70 15.38
N ASP A 332 -15.82 -1.85 14.92
CA ASP A 332 -16.52 -3.14 14.90
C ASP A 332 -15.64 -4.22 15.54
N MET A 333 -15.77 -4.37 16.85
CA MET A 333 -14.99 -5.34 17.64
C MET A 333 -15.35 -6.78 17.27
N ASP A 334 -16.56 -7.08 16.82
CA ASP A 334 -16.93 -8.44 16.43
C ASP A 334 -16.30 -8.82 15.08
N ALA A 335 -16.22 -7.89 14.13
CA ALA A 335 -15.43 -8.08 12.92
C ALA A 335 -13.92 -8.24 13.22
N TYR A 336 -13.39 -7.48 14.18
CA TYR A 336 -12.00 -7.62 14.61
C TYR A 336 -11.70 -9.00 15.23
N LYS A 337 -12.60 -9.49 16.07
CA LYS A 337 -12.51 -10.85 16.64
C LYS A 337 -12.56 -11.92 15.53
N GLU A 338 -13.38 -11.75 14.51
CA GLU A 338 -13.36 -12.63 13.34
C GLU A 338 -12.00 -12.63 12.68
N TYR A 339 -11.45 -11.45 12.40
CA TYR A 339 -10.12 -11.32 11.82
C TYR A 339 -9.06 -12.09 12.62
N VAL A 340 -9.00 -11.89 13.93
CA VAL A 340 -8.06 -12.63 14.82
C VAL A 340 -8.30 -14.14 14.77
N LEU A 341 -9.56 -14.58 14.73
CA LEU A 341 -9.90 -16.01 14.62
C LEU A 341 -9.38 -16.58 13.30
N LEU A 342 -9.63 -15.89 12.19
CA LEU A 342 -9.23 -16.34 10.85
C LEU A 342 -7.72 -16.38 10.71
N ALA A 343 -6.99 -15.39 11.23
CA ALA A 343 -5.53 -15.39 11.28
C ALA A 343 -4.99 -16.62 12.04
N LYS A 344 -5.62 -16.95 13.17
CA LYS A 344 -5.26 -18.14 13.96
C LYS A 344 -5.53 -19.45 13.21
N VAL A 345 -6.61 -19.52 12.44
CA VAL A 345 -6.92 -20.69 11.59
C VAL A 345 -5.94 -20.78 10.41
N MET A 346 -5.59 -19.67 9.79
CA MET A 346 -4.57 -19.69 8.73
C MET A 346 -3.22 -20.18 9.26
N LYS A 347 -2.79 -19.70 10.41
CA LYS A 347 -1.58 -20.22 11.07
C LYS A 347 -1.67 -21.74 11.30
N PHE A 348 -2.79 -22.24 11.79
CA PHE A 348 -3.00 -23.69 11.94
C PHE A 348 -2.90 -24.42 10.60
N LEU A 349 -3.44 -23.87 9.51
CA LEU A 349 -3.34 -24.47 8.18
C LEU A 349 -1.90 -24.51 7.68
N ARG A 350 -1.11 -23.42 7.84
CA ARG A 350 0.32 -23.41 7.52
C ARG A 350 1.10 -24.46 8.29
N GLU A 351 0.85 -24.58 9.60
CA GLU A 351 1.52 -25.58 10.45
C GLU A 351 1.18 -27.03 10.05
N ASN A 352 0.07 -27.25 9.33
CA ASN A 352 -0.36 -28.56 8.84
C ASN A 352 -0.16 -28.75 7.32
N ALA A 353 0.43 -27.79 6.64
CA ALA A 353 0.81 -27.90 5.21
C ALA A 353 2.17 -28.60 5.06
N VAL A 354 2.42 -29.08 3.86
CA VAL A 354 3.74 -29.58 3.42
C VAL A 354 4.37 -28.48 2.59
N ILE A 355 5.35 -27.79 3.16
CA ILE A 355 5.98 -26.65 2.49
C ILE A 355 7.24 -27.15 1.81
N ASN A 356 7.28 -27.05 0.46
CA ASN A 356 8.44 -27.28 -0.36
C ASN A 356 9.19 -25.97 -0.54
N GLU A 357 10.44 -25.91 -0.11
CA GLU A 357 11.29 -24.73 -0.27
C GLU A 357 11.98 -24.76 -1.64
N GLU A 358 11.96 -23.62 -2.33
CA GLU A 358 12.69 -23.38 -3.61
C GLU A 358 13.96 -22.57 -3.39
#